data_d3c0aa900fd8f1f92a289017a9300be2
#
_entry.id   d3c0aa900fd8f1f92a289017a9300be2
#
_cell.length_a   1.000
_cell.length_b   1.000
_cell.length_c   1.000
_cell.angle_alpha   90.00
_cell.angle_beta   90.00
_cell.angle_gamma   90.00
#
_symmetry.space_group_name_H-M   'P 1'
#
loop_
_entity.id
_entity.type
_entity.pdbx_description
1 polymer ?
#
loop_
_entity_poly.entity_id
_entity_poly.type
_entity_poly.pdbx_seq_one_letter_code
_entity_poly.pdbx_strand_id
1 'polypeptide(L)'
;MRVKVLGSAAGGGFPQWNCACSNCSGFRAGTVHASARSQTQVAFSPDSEGRIWFLVCASPDLRAQILANPELAPRSDAPAHSPIAGVFLPSADVDSIMGLLHLREFQSFFVFSTAGVQRILKKENKIFAVLDRADPPVQWQVLSGKGRLGCHLSESPGEAPAFVCVTMPLGGEYPDFVSEELQRTLSHEEASTGFVFEQKGNSLFLAPSLSGRNSEWTKAAASSDVVLIDGTFWSDDELIRTGRSKKTAREIGHLPLSGPEGLLEQFPKSAKGRKILIHINNTNPILDEDGPEHRTVLDAGFEIAYDGMEFEL
;
A
#
# COMPACT_ATOMS: atom_id res chain seq x y z
N MET A 1 7.29 -11.26 12.59
CA MET A 1 6.11 -10.56 11.97
C MET A 1 5.66 -11.38 10.78
N ARG A 2 4.37 -11.73 10.72
CA ARG A 2 3.79 -12.35 9.51
C ARG A 2 3.31 -11.26 8.58
N VAL A 3 3.57 -11.39 7.28
CA VAL A 3 3.17 -10.40 6.27
C VAL A 3 2.49 -11.12 5.12
N LYS A 4 1.39 -10.56 4.62
CA LYS A 4 0.66 -11.09 3.48
C LYS A 4 0.23 -9.98 2.52
N VAL A 5 0.53 -10.15 1.25
CA VAL A 5 0.03 -9.29 0.18
C VAL A 5 -1.36 -9.77 -0.20
N LEU A 6 -2.38 -8.98 0.12
CA LEU A 6 -3.78 -9.30 -0.21
C LEU A 6 -4.14 -8.89 -1.63
N GLY A 7 -3.48 -7.83 -2.11
CA GLY A 7 -3.60 -7.30 -3.46
C GLY A 7 -2.32 -6.61 -3.89
N SER A 8 -1.94 -6.73 -5.14
CA SER A 8 -0.64 -6.30 -5.65
C SER A 8 -0.68 -5.32 -6.83
N ALA A 9 -1.87 -5.05 -7.40
CA ALA A 9 -2.04 -4.10 -8.51
C ALA A 9 -2.28 -2.67 -8.02
N ALA A 10 -2.00 -1.70 -8.86
CA ALA A 10 -2.43 -0.31 -8.71
C ALA A 10 -3.96 -0.17 -8.86
N GLY A 11 -4.47 1.04 -8.74
CA GLY A 11 -5.87 1.37 -8.88
C GLY A 11 -6.51 0.77 -10.13
N GLY A 12 -7.66 0.09 -9.97
CA GLY A 12 -8.38 -0.60 -11.03
C GLY A 12 -8.07 -2.09 -11.18
N GLY A 13 -7.02 -2.60 -10.53
CA GLY A 13 -6.65 -4.02 -10.57
C GLY A 13 -6.14 -4.52 -11.92
N PHE A 14 -5.85 -5.81 -12.02
CA PHE A 14 -5.46 -6.46 -13.27
C PHE A 14 -6.19 -7.80 -13.45
N PRO A 15 -6.83 -8.08 -14.62
CA PRO A 15 -7.03 -7.13 -15.72
C PRO A 15 -8.03 -6.03 -15.34
N GLN A 16 -7.76 -4.80 -15.70
CA GLN A 16 -8.67 -3.69 -15.41
C GLN A 16 -9.94 -3.80 -16.27
N TRP A 17 -11.11 -3.63 -15.66
CA TRP A 17 -12.42 -3.93 -16.26
C TRP A 17 -12.71 -3.17 -17.57
N ASN A 18 -12.26 -1.93 -17.68
CA ASN A 18 -12.48 -1.04 -18.83
C ASN A 18 -11.22 -0.83 -19.68
N CYS A 19 -10.19 -1.69 -19.54
CA CYS A 19 -8.93 -1.55 -20.27
C CYS A 19 -8.77 -2.63 -21.37
N ALA A 20 -8.30 -2.19 -22.53
CA ALA A 20 -7.97 -3.04 -23.67
C ALA A 20 -6.48 -2.89 -24.07
N CYS A 21 -5.59 -2.52 -23.16
CA CYS A 21 -4.15 -2.56 -23.42
C CYS A 21 -3.67 -3.98 -23.70
N SER A 22 -2.43 -4.11 -24.22
CA SER A 22 -1.85 -5.41 -24.57
C SER A 22 -1.95 -6.44 -23.45
N ASN A 23 -1.61 -6.05 -22.21
CA ASN A 23 -1.67 -6.93 -21.05
C ASN A 23 -3.12 -7.38 -20.74
N CYS A 24 -4.05 -6.42 -20.61
CA CYS A 24 -5.43 -6.73 -20.24
C CYS A 24 -6.15 -7.55 -21.33
N SER A 25 -5.94 -7.24 -22.60
CA SER A 25 -6.49 -7.99 -23.73
C SER A 25 -5.84 -9.36 -23.85
N GLY A 26 -4.51 -9.42 -23.77
CA GLY A 26 -3.75 -10.66 -23.84
C GLY A 26 -4.10 -11.63 -22.72
N PHE A 27 -4.24 -11.12 -21.47
CA PHE A 27 -4.68 -11.92 -20.34
C PHE A 27 -6.08 -12.54 -20.58
N ARG A 28 -7.06 -11.72 -21.02
CA ARG A 28 -8.41 -12.22 -21.32
C ARG A 28 -8.45 -13.21 -22.46
N ALA A 29 -7.54 -13.09 -23.43
CA ALA A 29 -7.40 -13.99 -24.56
C ALA A 29 -6.53 -15.22 -24.27
N GLY A 30 -5.85 -15.28 -23.11
CA GLY A 30 -4.90 -16.32 -22.75
C GLY A 30 -3.59 -16.29 -23.57
N THR A 31 -3.23 -15.13 -24.12
CA THR A 31 -1.99 -14.93 -24.92
C THR A 31 -0.87 -14.24 -24.16
N VAL A 32 -1.13 -13.74 -22.96
CA VAL A 32 -0.14 -13.21 -22.01
C VAL A 32 -0.13 -14.10 -20.79
N HIS A 33 1.03 -14.57 -20.40
CA HIS A 33 1.23 -15.35 -19.19
C HIS A 33 1.32 -14.42 -17.99
N ALA A 34 0.23 -14.28 -17.25
CA ALA A 34 0.11 -13.42 -16.09
C ALA A 34 -0.94 -13.96 -15.13
N SER A 35 -0.91 -13.47 -13.88
CA SER A 35 -1.91 -13.76 -12.87
C SER A 35 -2.80 -12.54 -12.63
N ALA A 36 -4.11 -12.74 -12.40
CA ALA A 36 -5.02 -11.66 -12.01
C ALA A 36 -4.59 -11.09 -10.65
N ARG A 37 -4.78 -9.78 -10.46
CA ARG A 37 -4.36 -9.05 -9.26
C ARG A 37 -5.43 -8.06 -8.84
N SER A 38 -5.79 -8.09 -7.56
CA SER A 38 -6.61 -7.06 -6.92
C SER A 38 -5.75 -5.84 -6.52
N GLN A 39 -6.42 -4.74 -6.19
CA GLN A 39 -5.75 -3.48 -5.85
C GLN A 39 -4.94 -3.61 -4.56
N THR A 40 -3.86 -2.86 -4.47
CA THR A 40 -2.83 -2.95 -3.41
C THR A 40 -3.42 -2.93 -2.01
N GLN A 41 -3.10 -3.99 -1.28
CA GLN A 41 -3.43 -4.18 0.12
C GLN A 41 -2.42 -5.10 0.75
N VAL A 42 -1.82 -4.69 1.86
CA VAL A 42 -0.90 -5.54 2.63
C VAL A 42 -1.47 -5.73 4.03
N ALA A 43 -1.47 -6.97 4.51
CA ALA A 43 -1.77 -7.29 5.89
C ALA A 43 -0.49 -7.71 6.62
N PHE A 44 -0.33 -7.30 7.88
CA PHE A 44 0.72 -7.82 8.73
C PHE A 44 0.21 -8.11 10.14
N SER A 45 0.79 -9.13 10.76
CA SER A 45 0.51 -9.48 12.14
C SER A 45 1.79 -9.42 12.98
N PRO A 46 1.81 -8.63 14.06
CA PRO A 46 2.89 -8.68 15.04
C PRO A 46 2.78 -9.88 15.97
N ASP A 47 1.66 -10.59 15.94
CA ASP A 47 1.39 -11.81 16.71
C ASP A 47 1.77 -13.05 15.88
N SER A 48 2.66 -13.89 16.41
CA SER A 48 3.09 -15.13 15.74
C SER A 48 1.94 -16.11 15.45
N GLU A 49 0.86 -16.06 16.23
CA GLU A 49 -0.34 -16.89 16.02
C GLU A 49 -1.29 -16.28 14.98
N GLY A 50 -1.05 -15.02 14.55
CA GLY A 50 -1.88 -14.34 13.56
C GLY A 50 -3.30 -14.02 14.04
N ARG A 51 -3.49 -13.75 15.34
CA ARG A 51 -4.80 -13.41 15.92
C ARG A 51 -5.19 -11.94 15.72
N ILE A 52 -4.20 -11.07 15.49
CA ILE A 52 -4.37 -9.63 15.35
C ILE A 52 -3.65 -9.19 14.09
N TRP A 53 -4.36 -8.47 13.23
CA TRP A 53 -3.84 -8.01 11.95
C TRP A 53 -3.97 -6.50 11.81
N PHE A 54 -2.99 -5.91 11.15
CA PHE A 54 -3.02 -4.54 10.67
C PHE A 54 -2.97 -4.54 9.15
N LEU A 55 -3.66 -3.59 8.55
CA LEU A 55 -3.68 -3.40 7.11
C LEU A 55 -2.87 -2.16 6.73
N VAL A 56 -2.22 -2.19 5.59
CA VAL A 56 -1.71 -1.00 4.90
C VAL A 56 -2.48 -0.86 3.61
N CYS A 57 -3.01 0.32 3.36
CA CYS A 57 -4.11 0.63 2.45
C CYS A 57 -5.46 0.06 2.93
N ALA A 58 -6.53 0.59 2.37
CA ALA A 58 -7.88 0.06 2.43
C ALA A 58 -8.45 0.05 1.00
N SER A 59 -8.07 -0.98 0.23
CA SER A 59 -8.39 -1.05 -1.18
C SER A 59 -9.89 -1.25 -1.42
N PRO A 60 -10.45 -0.79 -2.55
CA PRO A 60 -11.84 -1.06 -2.92
C PRO A 60 -12.17 -2.56 -2.96
N ASP A 61 -11.17 -3.44 -3.15
CA ASP A 61 -11.31 -4.90 -3.19
C ASP A 61 -11.29 -5.56 -1.80
N LEU A 62 -11.16 -4.78 -0.71
CA LEU A 62 -10.93 -5.27 0.65
C LEU A 62 -11.87 -6.39 1.07
N ARG A 63 -13.18 -6.29 0.76
CA ARG A 63 -14.13 -7.35 1.10
C ARG A 63 -13.78 -8.69 0.45
N ALA A 64 -13.43 -8.69 -0.84
CA ALA A 64 -13.03 -9.90 -1.55
C ALA A 64 -11.70 -10.43 -1.01
N GLN A 65 -10.77 -9.54 -0.71
CA GLN A 65 -9.47 -9.87 -0.13
C GLN A 65 -9.60 -10.52 1.25
N ILE A 66 -10.48 -10.00 2.13
CA ILE A 66 -10.74 -10.64 3.44
C ILE A 66 -11.32 -12.05 3.23
N LEU A 67 -12.31 -12.20 2.34
CA LEU A 67 -12.94 -13.50 2.10
C LEU A 67 -12.00 -14.54 1.49
N ALA A 68 -11.02 -14.11 0.72
CA ALA A 68 -10.00 -14.98 0.13
C ALA A 68 -8.90 -15.41 1.13
N ASN A 69 -8.84 -14.79 2.31
CA ASN A 69 -7.78 -15.00 3.30
C ASN A 69 -8.35 -15.46 4.64
N PRO A 70 -8.42 -16.78 4.90
CA PRO A 70 -9.08 -17.36 6.09
C PRO A 70 -8.56 -16.82 7.44
N GLU A 71 -7.31 -16.39 7.52
CA GLU A 71 -6.70 -15.79 8.70
C GLU A 71 -7.30 -14.43 9.09
N LEU A 72 -7.99 -13.77 8.15
CA LEU A 72 -8.74 -12.53 8.40
C LEU A 72 -10.22 -12.79 8.71
N ALA A 73 -10.65 -14.05 8.73
CA ALA A 73 -12.02 -14.42 9.04
C ALA A 73 -12.35 -14.18 10.54
N PRO A 74 -13.62 -13.96 10.87
CA PRO A 74 -14.07 -13.93 12.27
C PRO A 74 -13.76 -15.23 12.98
N ARG A 75 -13.46 -15.15 14.28
CA ARG A 75 -13.33 -16.34 15.12
C ARG A 75 -14.68 -17.02 15.30
N SER A 76 -14.67 -18.34 15.32
CA SER A 76 -15.91 -19.16 15.44
C SER A 76 -16.57 -19.08 16.82
N ASP A 77 -15.85 -18.60 17.84
CA ASP A 77 -16.32 -18.47 19.23
C ASP A 77 -16.98 -17.11 19.51
N ALA A 78 -17.08 -16.22 18.53
CA ALA A 78 -17.65 -14.89 18.67
C ALA A 78 -18.73 -14.63 17.62
N PRO A 79 -19.90 -14.09 17.99
CA PRO A 79 -20.99 -13.80 17.05
C PRO A 79 -20.68 -12.67 16.07
N ALA A 80 -19.80 -11.75 16.48
CA ALA A 80 -19.25 -10.69 15.63
C ALA A 80 -17.81 -10.43 16.09
N HIS A 81 -16.87 -10.54 15.17
CA HIS A 81 -15.45 -10.35 15.45
C HIS A 81 -14.70 -10.02 14.16
N SER A 82 -13.70 -9.18 14.26
CA SER A 82 -12.71 -8.97 13.22
C SER A 82 -11.32 -9.04 13.83
N PRO A 83 -10.37 -9.78 13.25
CA PRO A 83 -8.98 -9.75 13.70
C PRO A 83 -8.24 -8.46 13.28
N ILE A 84 -8.88 -7.60 12.46
CA ILE A 84 -8.30 -6.35 11.96
C ILE A 84 -8.36 -5.30 13.09
N ALA A 85 -7.20 -5.01 13.68
CA ALA A 85 -7.06 -4.04 14.76
C ALA A 85 -6.81 -2.62 14.25
N GLY A 86 -6.28 -2.46 13.03
CA GLY A 86 -6.02 -1.13 12.50
C GLY A 86 -5.65 -1.11 11.01
N VAL A 87 -5.74 0.08 10.44
CA VAL A 87 -5.44 0.36 9.03
C VAL A 87 -4.51 1.55 8.93
N PHE A 88 -3.38 1.39 8.28
CA PHE A 88 -2.43 2.44 7.95
C PHE A 88 -2.73 2.96 6.54
N LEU A 89 -3.02 4.24 6.42
CA LEU A 89 -3.31 4.88 5.13
C LEU A 89 -2.08 5.64 4.65
N PRO A 90 -1.44 5.23 3.54
CA PRO A 90 -0.29 5.93 2.99
C PRO A 90 -0.66 7.26 2.35
N SER A 91 -1.86 7.38 1.81
CA SER A 91 -2.37 8.57 1.11
C SER A 91 -3.90 8.66 1.20
N ALA A 92 -4.48 9.68 0.58
CA ALA A 92 -5.94 9.82 0.42
C ALA A 92 -6.44 9.28 -0.94
N ASP A 93 -5.62 8.57 -1.70
CA ASP A 93 -6.03 8.00 -2.99
C ASP A 93 -7.15 6.98 -2.85
N VAL A 94 -8.02 6.92 -3.85
CA VAL A 94 -9.23 6.07 -3.84
C VAL A 94 -8.90 4.61 -3.55
N ASP A 95 -7.84 4.08 -4.14
CA ASP A 95 -7.36 2.71 -3.94
C ASP A 95 -6.73 2.47 -2.55
N SER A 96 -6.37 3.55 -1.84
CA SER A 96 -5.86 3.48 -0.47
C SER A 96 -6.93 3.65 0.61
N ILE A 97 -8.11 4.22 0.32
CA ILE A 97 -9.06 4.63 1.36
C ILE A 97 -10.47 4.02 1.25
N MET A 98 -10.94 3.66 0.03
CA MET A 98 -12.36 3.33 -0.16
C MET A 98 -12.79 2.03 0.53
N GLY A 99 -11.87 1.11 0.76
CA GLY A 99 -12.12 -0.11 1.50
C GLY A 99 -12.51 0.11 2.97
N LEU A 100 -12.19 1.26 3.57
CA LEU A 100 -12.65 1.61 4.92
C LEU A 100 -14.17 1.50 5.05
N LEU A 101 -14.92 1.79 3.97
CA LEU A 101 -16.37 1.69 3.97
C LEU A 101 -16.87 0.25 4.12
N HIS A 102 -16.06 -0.75 3.80
CA HIS A 102 -16.38 -2.15 4.06
C HIS A 102 -16.23 -2.55 5.53
N LEU A 103 -15.45 -1.78 6.30
CA LEU A 103 -15.23 -2.01 7.73
C LEU A 103 -16.26 -1.31 8.64
N ARG A 104 -17.30 -0.71 8.06
CA ARG A 104 -18.36 0.01 8.78
C ARG A 104 -19.32 -0.87 9.61
N GLU A 105 -19.12 -2.16 9.63
CA GLU A 105 -20.05 -3.15 10.22
C GLU A 105 -19.88 -3.24 11.75
N PHE A 106 -19.84 -2.08 12.41
CA PHE A 106 -19.90 -1.90 13.87
C PHE A 106 -18.70 -2.47 14.64
N GLN A 107 -17.58 -2.74 13.98
CA GLN A 107 -16.34 -3.10 14.63
C GLN A 107 -15.48 -1.85 14.86
N SER A 108 -14.93 -1.69 16.07
CA SER A 108 -13.94 -0.66 16.34
C SER A 108 -12.55 -1.12 15.86
N PHE A 109 -11.81 -0.20 15.27
CA PHE A 109 -10.41 -0.38 14.87
C PHE A 109 -9.71 0.97 14.82
N PHE A 110 -8.39 0.96 14.68
CA PHE A 110 -7.62 2.17 14.52
C PHE A 110 -7.44 2.53 13.04
N VAL A 111 -7.52 3.83 12.70
CA VAL A 111 -7.09 4.37 11.42
C VAL A 111 -5.89 5.27 11.65
N PHE A 112 -4.74 4.88 11.13
CA PHE A 112 -3.49 5.60 11.22
C PHE A 112 -3.24 6.33 9.90
N SER A 113 -3.12 7.66 9.94
CA SER A 113 -2.81 8.47 8.76
C SER A 113 -2.26 9.84 9.18
N THR A 114 -1.71 10.58 8.22
CA THR A 114 -1.31 11.97 8.45
C THR A 114 -2.51 12.86 8.77
N ALA A 115 -2.26 14.03 9.35
CA ALA A 115 -3.31 15.00 9.64
C ALA A 115 -4.01 15.48 8.35
N GLY A 116 -3.24 15.64 7.25
CA GLY A 116 -3.77 16.00 5.94
C GLY A 116 -4.76 14.97 5.41
N VAL A 117 -4.39 13.68 5.42
CA VAL A 117 -5.28 12.59 4.99
C VAL A 117 -6.54 12.52 5.86
N GLN A 118 -6.42 12.59 7.20
CA GLN A 118 -7.59 12.61 8.08
C GLN A 118 -8.53 13.78 7.79
N ARG A 119 -7.95 14.96 7.53
CA ARG A 119 -8.75 16.14 7.22
C ARG A 119 -9.54 15.97 5.93
N ILE A 120 -8.94 15.37 4.90
CA ILE A 120 -9.62 15.03 3.63
C ILE A 120 -10.78 14.08 3.89
N LEU A 121 -10.57 12.98 4.61
CA LEU A 121 -11.59 11.98 4.85
C LEU A 121 -12.75 12.50 5.72
N LYS A 122 -12.44 13.29 6.75
CA LYS A 122 -13.45 13.77 7.71
C LYS A 122 -14.18 15.04 7.26
N LYS A 123 -13.54 15.91 6.49
CA LYS A 123 -14.13 17.21 6.09
C LYS A 123 -14.69 17.22 4.68
N GLU A 124 -13.95 16.69 3.70
CA GLU A 124 -14.36 16.71 2.30
C GLU A 124 -15.26 15.50 1.95
N ASN A 125 -15.04 14.37 2.60
CA ASN A 125 -15.72 13.12 2.28
C ASN A 125 -16.60 12.64 3.44
N LYS A 126 -17.73 13.32 3.65
CA LYS A 126 -18.67 13.03 4.75
C LYS A 126 -19.18 11.59 4.81
N ILE A 127 -19.02 10.80 3.75
CA ILE A 127 -19.42 9.39 3.74
C ILE A 127 -18.66 8.57 4.78
N PHE A 128 -17.42 8.94 5.12
CA PHE A 128 -16.63 8.24 6.14
C PHE A 128 -17.14 8.44 7.56
N ALA A 129 -18.07 9.39 7.80
CA ALA A 129 -18.76 9.50 9.09
C ALA A 129 -19.61 8.24 9.44
N VAL A 130 -19.83 7.35 8.47
CA VAL A 130 -20.45 6.04 8.74
C VAL A 130 -19.61 5.20 9.71
N LEU A 131 -18.33 5.43 9.80
CA LEU A 131 -17.40 4.74 10.72
C LEU A 131 -17.61 5.16 12.20
N ASP A 132 -18.21 6.33 12.44
CA ASP A 132 -18.50 6.81 13.79
C ASP A 132 -19.66 6.03 14.45
N ARG A 133 -20.32 5.14 13.72
CA ARG A 133 -21.43 4.31 14.20
C ARG A 133 -21.00 3.07 15.00
N ALA A 134 -19.73 2.71 14.95
CA ALA A 134 -19.18 1.63 15.79
C ALA A 134 -19.22 2.02 17.27
N ASP A 135 -19.38 1.03 18.16
CA ASP A 135 -19.32 1.22 19.62
C ASP A 135 -18.32 0.22 20.22
N PRO A 136 -17.18 0.70 20.73
CA PRO A 136 -16.68 2.08 20.65
C PRO A 136 -16.43 2.54 19.21
N PRO A 137 -16.46 3.86 18.93
CA PRO A 137 -16.26 4.38 17.57
C PRO A 137 -14.85 4.09 17.05
N VAL A 138 -14.69 4.10 15.71
CA VAL A 138 -13.39 3.95 15.06
C VAL A 138 -12.44 5.06 15.54
N GLN A 139 -11.25 4.66 15.94
CA GLN A 139 -10.24 5.55 16.53
C GLN A 139 -9.26 6.06 15.48
N TRP A 140 -9.17 7.38 15.35
CA TRP A 140 -8.29 8.04 14.39
C TRP A 140 -7.00 8.48 15.07
N GLN A 141 -5.90 7.87 14.70
CA GLN A 141 -4.57 8.20 15.19
C GLN A 141 -3.80 9.01 14.14
N VAL A 142 -3.42 10.24 14.50
CA VAL A 142 -2.60 11.08 13.64
C VAL A 142 -1.15 10.60 13.67
N LEU A 143 -0.60 10.35 12.48
CA LEU A 143 0.82 10.11 12.28
C LEU A 143 1.52 11.42 11.91
N SER A 144 2.68 11.67 12.49
CA SER A 144 3.56 12.74 12.00
C SER A 144 4.11 12.35 10.62
N GLY A 145 4.30 13.31 9.72
CA GLY A 145 4.95 13.08 8.42
C GLY A 145 6.36 12.47 8.57
N LYS A 146 7.09 12.83 9.64
CA LYS A 146 8.32 12.19 10.12
C LYS A 146 8.14 11.87 11.60
N GLY A 147 8.00 10.60 11.93
CA GLY A 147 7.70 10.22 13.31
C GLY A 147 7.98 8.77 13.62
N ARG A 148 7.85 8.46 14.90
CA ARG A 148 7.97 7.11 15.46
C ARG A 148 6.84 6.89 16.46
N LEU A 149 6.03 5.87 16.23
CA LEU A 149 4.88 5.53 17.06
C LEU A 149 5.00 4.08 17.53
N GLY A 150 5.00 3.87 18.86
CA GLY A 150 4.84 2.54 19.45
C GLY A 150 3.38 2.10 19.38
N CYS A 151 3.11 0.95 18.80
CA CYS A 151 1.78 0.37 18.73
C CYS A 151 1.65 -0.74 19.78
N HIS A 152 0.70 -0.58 20.70
CA HIS A 152 0.43 -1.52 21.79
C HIS A 152 -0.81 -2.36 21.46
N LEU A 153 -0.80 -3.64 21.83
CA LEU A 153 -1.96 -4.54 21.68
C LEU A 153 -2.79 -4.64 22.97
N SER A 154 -2.26 -4.13 24.07
CA SER A 154 -2.95 -4.04 25.36
C SER A 154 -2.75 -2.67 25.97
N GLU A 155 -3.63 -2.29 26.88
CA GLU A 155 -3.54 -1.05 27.66
C GLU A 155 -2.73 -1.22 28.96
N SER A 156 -1.98 -2.32 29.11
CA SER A 156 -1.21 -2.59 30.33
C SER A 156 -0.06 -1.58 30.48
N PRO A 157 -0.03 -0.81 31.57
CA PRO A 157 1.01 0.18 31.81
C PRO A 157 2.40 -0.47 31.88
N GLY A 158 3.37 0.08 31.11
CA GLY A 158 4.76 -0.38 31.11
C GLY A 158 5.07 -1.54 30.19
N GLU A 159 4.10 -2.08 29.46
CA GLU A 159 4.34 -3.08 28.41
C GLU A 159 5.03 -2.45 27.20
N ALA A 160 6.04 -3.16 26.64
CA ALA A 160 6.70 -2.71 25.42
C ALA A 160 5.72 -2.75 24.24
N PRO A 161 5.86 -1.83 23.25
CA PRO A 161 5.02 -1.87 22.07
C PRO A 161 5.19 -3.19 21.31
N ALA A 162 4.08 -3.71 20.77
CA ALA A 162 4.09 -4.93 19.96
C ALA A 162 4.91 -4.74 18.68
N PHE A 163 4.89 -3.54 18.13
CA PHE A 163 5.76 -3.10 17.05
C PHE A 163 5.88 -1.57 17.09
N VAL A 164 6.83 -1.04 16.35
CA VAL A 164 7.01 0.41 16.17
C VAL A 164 6.80 0.75 14.70
N CYS A 165 5.99 1.77 14.43
CA CYS A 165 5.83 2.35 13.11
C CYS A 165 6.68 3.61 12.99
N VAL A 166 7.59 3.65 12.01
CA VAL A 166 8.34 4.84 11.62
C VAL A 166 7.77 5.36 10.32
N THR A 167 7.44 6.64 10.27
CA THR A 167 6.85 7.31 9.10
C THR A 167 7.84 8.21 8.40
N MET A 168 7.70 8.32 7.08
CA MET A 168 8.49 9.24 6.26
C MET A 168 7.68 9.75 5.06
N PRO A 169 7.90 11.00 4.62
CA PRO A 169 7.26 11.51 3.42
C PRO A 169 7.87 10.85 2.17
N LEU A 170 7.01 10.47 1.24
CA LEU A 170 7.41 9.90 -0.05
C LEU A 170 7.30 10.91 -1.20
N GLY A 171 6.74 12.09 -0.94
CA GLY A 171 6.38 13.06 -1.96
C GLY A 171 5.04 12.76 -2.61
N GLY A 172 4.74 13.45 -3.73
CA GLY A 172 3.46 13.33 -4.42
C GLY A 172 2.53 14.48 -4.10
N GLU A 173 1.32 14.38 -4.66
CA GLU A 173 0.28 15.38 -4.51
C GLU A 173 -0.99 14.74 -3.94
N TYR A 174 -1.88 15.58 -3.45
CA TYR A 174 -3.19 15.10 -3.02
C TYR A 174 -4.08 14.77 -4.23
N PRO A 175 -5.02 13.82 -4.08
CA PRO A 175 -5.90 13.43 -5.19
C PRO A 175 -6.73 14.59 -5.77
N ASP A 176 -6.99 14.54 -7.07
CA ASP A 176 -7.74 15.59 -7.82
C ASP A 176 -9.16 15.86 -7.28
N PHE A 177 -9.76 14.92 -6.52
CA PHE A 177 -11.07 15.14 -5.90
C PHE A 177 -11.02 16.04 -4.65
N VAL A 178 -9.84 16.33 -4.13
CA VAL A 178 -9.65 17.26 -3.01
C VAL A 178 -9.72 18.68 -3.55
N SER A 179 -10.58 19.50 -2.93
CA SER A 179 -10.75 20.89 -3.39
C SER A 179 -9.43 21.67 -3.34
N GLU A 180 -9.18 22.53 -4.33
CA GLU A 180 -7.99 23.37 -4.35
C GLU A 180 -7.85 24.24 -3.09
N GLU A 181 -8.97 24.69 -2.51
CA GLU A 181 -8.98 25.47 -1.28
C GLU A 181 -8.38 24.65 -0.13
N LEU A 182 -8.78 23.36 0.00
CA LEU A 182 -8.22 22.49 1.02
C LEU A 182 -6.77 22.17 0.74
N GLN A 183 -6.41 21.81 -0.51
CA GLN A 183 -5.03 21.48 -0.88
C GLN A 183 -4.04 22.59 -0.51
N ARG A 184 -4.39 23.87 -0.73
CA ARG A 184 -3.54 25.02 -0.35
C ARG A 184 -3.26 25.12 1.16
N THR A 185 -4.02 24.45 1.99
CA THR A 185 -3.87 24.44 3.46
C THR A 185 -3.20 23.20 4.01
N LEU A 186 -2.92 22.21 3.16
CA LEU A 186 -2.30 20.94 3.54
C LEU A 186 -0.79 20.96 3.27
N SER A 187 -0.03 20.21 4.05
CA SER A 187 1.40 20.02 3.80
C SER A 187 1.62 18.98 2.71
N HIS A 188 2.40 19.28 1.69
CA HIS A 188 2.80 18.31 0.66
C HIS A 188 3.57 17.11 1.24
N GLU A 189 4.26 17.27 2.37
CA GLU A 189 4.94 16.16 3.05
C GLU A 189 3.97 15.12 3.63
N GLU A 190 2.69 15.45 3.76
CA GLU A 190 1.64 14.58 4.28
C GLU A 190 0.81 13.89 3.20
N ALA A 191 1.05 14.21 1.91
CA ALA A 191 0.27 13.67 0.80
C ALA A 191 0.49 12.17 0.59
N SER A 192 1.74 11.71 0.69
CA SER A 192 2.09 10.29 0.64
C SER A 192 3.13 9.94 1.69
N THR A 193 2.90 8.84 2.40
CA THR A 193 3.68 8.39 3.55
C THR A 193 4.18 6.96 3.36
N GLY A 194 5.48 6.76 3.55
CA GLY A 194 6.09 5.44 3.71
C GLY A 194 6.14 5.02 5.17
N PHE A 195 6.13 3.71 5.40
CA PHE A 195 6.14 3.11 6.72
C PHE A 195 7.32 2.15 6.88
N VAL A 196 8.04 2.21 8.00
CA VAL A 196 8.88 1.11 8.47
C VAL A 196 8.22 0.53 9.71
N PHE A 197 7.86 -0.74 9.66
CA PHE A 197 7.36 -1.48 10.81
C PHE A 197 8.50 -2.29 11.41
N GLU A 198 8.84 -1.99 12.66
CA GLU A 198 9.95 -2.63 13.38
C GLU A 198 9.41 -3.53 14.49
N GLN A 199 9.89 -4.76 14.56
CA GLN A 199 9.55 -5.71 15.60
C GLN A 199 10.72 -6.66 15.89
N LYS A 200 11.15 -6.73 17.16
CA LYS A 200 12.18 -7.69 17.64
C LYS A 200 13.47 -7.70 16.80
N GLY A 201 13.86 -6.54 16.30
CA GLY A 201 15.08 -6.37 15.50
C GLY A 201 14.89 -6.57 14.00
N ASN A 202 13.73 -7.02 13.54
CA ASN A 202 13.38 -7.13 12.13
C ASN A 202 12.57 -5.91 11.68
N SER A 203 12.62 -5.60 10.38
CA SER A 203 12.01 -4.40 9.81
C SER A 203 11.41 -4.63 8.42
N LEU A 204 10.18 -4.12 8.25
CA LEU A 204 9.45 -4.09 6.98
C LEU A 204 9.31 -2.65 6.52
N PHE A 205 9.92 -2.27 5.41
CA PHE A 205 9.65 -1.00 4.75
C PHE A 205 8.57 -1.16 3.68
N LEU A 206 7.56 -0.27 3.69
CA LEU A 206 6.46 -0.27 2.73
C LEU A 206 6.23 1.13 2.17
N ALA A 207 6.33 1.27 0.84
CA ALA A 207 6.17 2.50 0.08
C ALA A 207 5.44 2.21 -1.25
N PRO A 208 4.09 2.14 -1.26
CA PRO A 208 3.33 1.73 -2.45
C PRO A 208 3.25 2.82 -3.53
N SER A 209 3.55 4.08 -3.20
CA SER A 209 3.64 5.20 -4.12
C SER A 209 4.89 6.00 -3.83
N LEU A 210 5.68 6.30 -4.86
CA LEU A 210 6.99 6.93 -4.72
C LEU A 210 7.22 7.94 -5.83
N SER A 211 7.10 9.24 -5.54
CA SER A 211 7.17 10.30 -6.56
C SER A 211 8.59 10.61 -7.05
N GLY A 212 9.61 10.21 -6.31
CA GLY A 212 11.00 10.47 -6.68
C GLY A 212 11.99 10.05 -5.61
N ARG A 213 13.27 10.32 -5.88
CA ARG A 213 14.35 9.99 -4.95
C ARG A 213 14.42 11.01 -3.81
N ASN A 214 14.45 10.52 -2.58
CA ASN A 214 14.85 11.29 -1.41
C ASN A 214 15.71 10.45 -0.46
N SER A 215 16.42 11.12 0.47
CA SER A 215 17.33 10.44 1.38
C SER A 215 16.64 9.61 2.46
N GLU A 216 15.37 9.86 2.73
CA GLU A 216 14.63 9.17 3.78
C GLU A 216 14.30 7.74 3.35
N TRP A 217 13.58 7.58 2.23
CA TRP A 217 13.22 6.24 1.78
C TRP A 217 14.44 5.42 1.35
N THR A 218 15.48 6.06 0.77
CA THR A 218 16.71 5.32 0.39
C THR A 218 17.45 4.76 1.61
N LYS A 219 17.48 5.48 2.73
CA LYS A 219 18.02 4.97 4.00
C LYS A 219 17.14 3.85 4.55
N ALA A 220 15.83 4.02 4.57
CA ALA A 220 14.89 3.00 5.01
C ALA A 220 15.03 1.71 4.20
N ALA A 221 15.06 1.81 2.87
CA ALA A 221 15.25 0.67 1.98
C ALA A 221 16.61 -0.03 2.19
N ALA A 222 17.67 0.75 2.47
CA ALA A 222 19.01 0.20 2.71
C ALA A 222 19.12 -0.58 4.02
N SER A 223 18.33 -0.24 5.03
CA SER A 223 18.40 -0.80 6.39
C SER A 223 17.32 -1.80 6.71
N SER A 224 16.28 -1.94 5.89
CA SER A 224 15.17 -2.86 6.16
C SER A 224 15.46 -4.27 5.67
N ASP A 225 14.93 -5.27 6.40
CA ASP A 225 15.07 -6.69 6.06
C ASP A 225 14.19 -7.08 4.88
N VAL A 226 13.00 -6.47 4.78
CA VAL A 226 12.10 -6.59 3.64
C VAL A 226 11.62 -5.23 3.20
N VAL A 227 11.59 -5.02 1.89
CA VAL A 227 11.14 -3.78 1.23
C VAL A 227 10.03 -4.12 0.25
N LEU A 228 8.81 -3.58 0.49
CA LEU A 228 7.74 -3.52 -0.49
C LEU A 228 7.68 -2.11 -1.05
N ILE A 229 7.98 -1.94 -2.33
CA ILE A 229 8.18 -0.62 -2.94
C ILE A 229 7.42 -0.49 -4.25
N ASP A 230 7.08 0.74 -4.61
CA ASP A 230 6.37 1.13 -5.82
C ASP A 230 6.91 0.45 -7.08
N GLY A 231 6.05 -0.29 -7.76
CA GLY A 231 6.30 -0.96 -9.04
C GLY A 231 5.34 -0.53 -10.13
N THR A 232 4.71 0.63 -10.00
CA THR A 232 3.53 1.03 -10.78
C THR A 232 3.81 1.05 -12.28
N PHE A 233 4.85 1.72 -12.74
CA PHE A 233 5.13 1.88 -14.16
C PHE A 233 6.53 1.42 -14.54
N TRP A 234 6.64 0.81 -15.72
CA TRP A 234 7.93 0.45 -16.31
C TRP A 234 8.70 1.69 -16.78
N SER A 235 8.06 2.54 -17.56
CA SER A 235 8.66 3.76 -18.13
C SER A 235 7.84 5.01 -17.82
N ASP A 236 8.48 6.18 -17.85
CA ASP A 236 7.85 7.45 -17.52
C ASP A 236 6.70 7.81 -18.46
N ASP A 237 6.84 7.44 -19.75
CA ASP A 237 5.86 7.70 -20.81
C ASP A 237 4.81 6.59 -21.03
N GLU A 238 4.76 5.58 -20.16
CA GLU A 238 3.94 4.37 -20.35
C GLU A 238 2.46 4.68 -20.57
N LEU A 239 1.87 5.55 -19.77
CA LEU A 239 0.46 5.95 -19.92
C LEU A 239 0.22 6.76 -21.19
N ILE A 240 1.18 7.59 -21.61
CA ILE A 240 1.11 8.38 -22.84
C ILE A 240 1.12 7.45 -24.05
N ARG A 241 2.07 6.50 -24.12
CA ARG A 241 2.18 5.53 -25.20
C ARG A 241 0.96 4.62 -25.32
N THR A 242 0.35 4.28 -24.20
CA THR A 242 -0.87 3.45 -24.18
C THR A 242 -2.15 4.26 -24.37
N GLY A 243 -2.06 5.59 -24.55
CA GLY A 243 -3.20 6.47 -24.75
C GLY A 243 -4.13 6.59 -23.52
N ARG A 244 -3.65 6.27 -22.32
CA ARG A 244 -4.43 6.26 -21.07
C ARG A 244 -4.39 7.60 -20.34
N SER A 245 -3.32 8.36 -20.50
CA SER A 245 -3.13 9.68 -19.89
C SER A 245 -2.30 10.58 -20.80
N LYS A 246 -2.33 11.87 -20.52
CA LYS A 246 -1.39 12.87 -21.07
C LYS A 246 -0.24 13.15 -20.12
N LYS A 247 -0.33 12.66 -18.87
CA LYS A 247 0.67 12.83 -17.83
C LYS A 247 1.66 11.66 -17.83
N THR A 248 2.91 11.94 -17.47
CA THR A 248 3.93 10.92 -17.25
C THR A 248 3.72 10.21 -15.89
N ALA A 249 4.47 9.14 -15.64
CA ALA A 249 4.46 8.44 -14.36
C ALA A 249 4.85 9.38 -13.21
N ARG A 250 5.89 10.19 -13.39
CA ARG A 250 6.36 11.15 -12.40
C ARG A 250 5.35 12.25 -12.10
N GLU A 251 4.66 12.76 -13.13
CA GLU A 251 3.60 13.77 -12.98
C GLU A 251 2.38 13.27 -12.21
N ILE A 252 2.23 11.97 -12.05
CA ILE A 252 1.15 11.36 -11.24
C ILE A 252 1.67 10.67 -9.99
N GLY A 253 2.90 11.01 -9.55
CA GLY A 253 3.44 10.61 -8.26
C GLY A 253 4.12 9.25 -8.21
N HIS A 254 4.56 8.69 -9.35
CA HIS A 254 5.24 7.40 -9.41
C HIS A 254 6.61 7.47 -10.08
N LEU A 255 7.62 6.92 -9.42
CA LEU A 255 8.95 6.75 -9.99
C LEU A 255 8.94 5.55 -10.95
N PRO A 256 9.25 5.71 -12.25
CA PRO A 256 9.28 4.59 -13.18
C PRO A 256 10.39 3.59 -12.79
N LEU A 257 10.20 2.32 -13.13
CA LEU A 257 11.18 1.26 -12.85
C LEU A 257 12.43 1.41 -13.70
N SER A 258 12.28 1.69 -14.99
CA SER A 258 13.36 1.73 -15.97
C SER A 258 13.76 3.16 -16.36
N GLY A 259 14.83 3.25 -17.16
CA GLY A 259 15.34 4.51 -17.70
C GLY A 259 16.28 5.25 -16.74
N PRO A 260 16.87 6.36 -17.23
CA PRO A 260 17.71 7.22 -16.40
C PRO A 260 16.96 7.70 -15.16
N GLU A 261 17.58 7.54 -14.01
CA GLU A 261 16.95 7.86 -12.73
C GLU A 261 15.67 7.04 -12.41
N GLY A 262 15.51 5.87 -13.01
CA GLY A 262 14.47 4.90 -12.65
C GLY A 262 14.78 4.18 -11.33
N LEU A 263 13.76 3.54 -10.74
CA LEU A 263 13.90 2.87 -9.44
C LEU A 263 15.01 1.81 -9.44
N LEU A 264 15.09 0.98 -10.49
CA LEU A 264 16.09 -0.09 -10.57
C LEU A 264 17.53 0.46 -10.55
N GLU A 265 17.78 1.63 -11.16
CA GLU A 265 19.08 2.29 -11.13
C GLU A 265 19.35 3.00 -9.80
N GLN A 266 18.32 3.65 -9.24
CA GLN A 266 18.45 4.47 -8.04
C GLN A 266 18.37 3.70 -6.73
N PHE A 267 17.92 2.44 -6.77
CA PHE A 267 17.77 1.64 -5.56
C PHE A 267 19.12 1.47 -4.84
N PRO A 268 19.15 1.60 -3.50
CA PRO A 268 20.41 1.55 -2.76
C PRO A 268 21.14 0.22 -2.96
N LYS A 269 22.34 0.26 -3.54
CA LYS A 269 23.18 -0.94 -3.73
C LYS A 269 23.63 -1.58 -2.41
N SER A 270 23.55 -0.83 -1.31
CA SER A 270 23.83 -1.32 0.05
C SER A 270 22.67 -2.12 0.66
N ALA A 271 21.48 -2.07 0.09
CA ALA A 271 20.32 -2.80 0.59
C ALA A 271 20.56 -4.31 0.43
N LYS A 272 20.50 -5.01 1.56
CA LYS A 272 20.71 -6.46 1.64
C LYS A 272 19.40 -7.22 1.81
N GLY A 273 18.33 -6.50 2.18
CA GLY A 273 17.01 -7.07 2.42
C GLY A 273 16.34 -7.57 1.15
N ARG A 274 15.28 -8.34 1.33
CA ARG A 274 14.40 -8.80 0.27
C ARG A 274 13.68 -7.62 -0.36
N LYS A 275 13.63 -7.53 -1.69
CA LYS A 275 13.10 -6.39 -2.46
C LYS A 275 11.92 -6.85 -3.29
N ILE A 276 10.75 -6.30 -3.06
CA ILE A 276 9.49 -6.72 -3.67
C ILE A 276 8.81 -5.50 -4.29
N LEU A 277 8.53 -5.54 -5.59
CA LEU A 277 7.70 -4.54 -6.27
C LEU A 277 6.23 -4.79 -5.99
N ILE A 278 5.49 -3.75 -5.64
CA ILE A 278 4.05 -3.79 -5.38
C ILE A 278 3.36 -2.61 -6.08
N HIS A 279 2.04 -2.55 -6.09
CA HIS A 279 1.25 -1.49 -6.71
C HIS A 279 1.45 -1.42 -8.23
N ILE A 280 1.37 -2.57 -8.90
CA ILE A 280 1.73 -2.71 -10.31
C ILE A 280 0.54 -2.31 -11.19
N ASN A 281 0.73 -1.34 -12.10
CA ASN A 281 -0.33 -0.91 -13.00
C ASN A 281 -0.60 -1.94 -14.09
N ASN A 282 -1.84 -2.03 -14.53
CA ASN A 282 -2.29 -2.97 -15.55
C ASN A 282 -1.60 -2.81 -16.92
N THR A 283 -0.99 -1.66 -17.20
CA THR A 283 -0.24 -1.41 -18.43
C THR A 283 1.23 -1.79 -18.34
N ASN A 284 1.74 -2.03 -17.11
CA ASN A 284 3.15 -2.31 -16.88
C ASN A 284 3.54 -3.67 -17.52
N PRO A 285 4.53 -3.70 -18.42
CA PRO A 285 4.94 -4.93 -19.11
C PRO A 285 5.54 -6.00 -18.20
N ILE A 286 5.94 -5.66 -16.95
CA ILE A 286 6.42 -6.69 -16.01
C ILE A 286 5.34 -7.69 -15.60
N LEU A 287 4.07 -7.45 -15.92
CA LEU A 287 2.96 -8.37 -15.69
C LEU A 287 3.01 -9.61 -16.59
N ASP A 288 3.63 -9.51 -17.77
CA ASP A 288 3.90 -10.68 -18.61
C ASP A 288 5.10 -11.45 -18.04
N GLU A 289 4.84 -12.58 -17.41
CA GLU A 289 5.84 -13.41 -16.72
C GLU A 289 6.90 -13.99 -17.67
N ASP A 290 6.60 -14.08 -18.98
CA ASP A 290 7.54 -14.49 -20.02
C ASP A 290 8.26 -13.30 -20.67
N GLY A 291 7.89 -12.07 -20.29
CA GLY A 291 8.38 -10.82 -20.86
C GLY A 291 9.84 -10.48 -20.51
N PRO A 292 10.53 -9.70 -21.34
CA PRO A 292 11.89 -9.26 -21.07
C PRO A 292 11.97 -8.28 -19.88
N GLU A 293 10.95 -7.46 -19.66
CA GLU A 293 10.89 -6.52 -18.55
C GLU A 293 10.74 -7.24 -17.22
N HIS A 294 9.94 -8.31 -17.17
CA HIS A 294 9.82 -9.18 -16.00
C HIS A 294 11.17 -9.77 -15.62
N ARG A 295 11.89 -10.34 -16.60
CA ARG A 295 13.24 -10.88 -16.40
C ARG A 295 14.22 -9.83 -15.93
N THR A 296 14.17 -8.62 -16.50
CA THR A 296 15.04 -7.51 -16.07
C THR A 296 14.86 -7.17 -14.60
N VAL A 297 13.62 -7.19 -14.09
CA VAL A 297 13.30 -6.98 -12.67
C VAL A 297 13.92 -8.08 -11.81
N LEU A 298 13.75 -9.35 -12.21
CA LEU A 298 14.31 -10.49 -11.47
C LEU A 298 15.85 -10.47 -11.48
N ASP A 299 16.48 -10.14 -12.62
CA ASP A 299 17.93 -10.04 -12.76
C ASP A 299 18.52 -8.89 -11.91
N ALA A 300 17.73 -7.82 -11.67
CA ALA A 300 18.09 -6.75 -10.73
C ALA A 300 17.91 -7.17 -9.25
N GLY A 301 17.46 -8.40 -9.00
CA GLY A 301 17.28 -8.99 -7.68
C GLY A 301 16.02 -8.50 -6.97
N PHE A 302 15.00 -8.07 -7.71
CA PHE A 302 13.68 -7.79 -7.18
C PHE A 302 12.74 -8.97 -7.41
N GLU A 303 11.80 -9.14 -6.51
CA GLU A 303 10.61 -9.96 -6.69
C GLU A 303 9.43 -9.09 -7.13
N ILE A 304 8.44 -9.69 -7.74
CA ILE A 304 7.20 -9.03 -8.14
C ILE A 304 6.08 -9.60 -7.26
N ALA A 305 5.43 -8.74 -6.45
CA ALA A 305 4.35 -9.15 -5.57
C ALA A 305 3.19 -9.77 -6.38
N TYR A 306 2.52 -10.72 -5.78
CA TYR A 306 1.28 -11.31 -6.27
C TYR A 306 0.28 -11.46 -5.12
N ASP A 307 -1.00 -11.55 -5.45
CA ASP A 307 -2.06 -11.73 -4.45
C ASP A 307 -1.91 -13.07 -3.74
N GLY A 308 -1.83 -13.05 -2.43
CA GLY A 308 -1.57 -14.22 -1.59
C GLY A 308 -0.09 -14.48 -1.27
N MET A 309 0.87 -13.66 -1.75
CA MET A 309 2.27 -13.75 -1.32
C MET A 309 2.36 -13.60 0.20
N GLU A 310 3.01 -14.55 0.87
CA GLU A 310 3.16 -14.56 2.33
C GLU A 310 4.62 -14.81 2.73
N PHE A 311 5.05 -14.16 3.81
CA PHE A 311 6.38 -14.36 4.40
C PHE A 311 6.41 -13.92 5.87
N GLU A 312 7.45 -14.34 6.57
CA GLU A 312 7.74 -13.97 7.96
C GLU A 312 9.06 -13.19 8.06
N LEU A 313 9.13 -12.27 9.06
CA LEU A 313 10.33 -11.54 9.46
C LEU A 313 10.68 -11.89 10.90
#